data_9a45c2d2015dcab6535b6ee10494e2d0
#
_entry.id   9a45c2d2015dcab6535b6ee10494e2d0
#
_cell.length_a   1.000
_cell.length_b   1.000
_cell.length_c   1.000
_cell.angle_alpha   90.00
_cell.angle_beta   90.00
_cell.angle_gamma   90.00
#
_symmetry.space_group_name_H-M   'P 1'
#
loop_
_entity.id
_entity.type
_entity.pdbx_description
1 polymer ?
#
loop_
_entity_poly.entity_id
_entity_poly.type
_entity_poly.pdbx_seq_one_letter_code
_entity_poly.pdbx_strand_id
1 'polypeptide(L)'
;MMSDVRPLIGLTAYRTHAAWGVWHTPAALLPHAYADHVTAAGGVPVLLPIGADDAAQAVISRLDGLILSGGPDIEPVRYGAAPDPFAERSQADRDTWETALLMAALQADLPVLGICRGLQLINVCLGGTLHQHLPDLAGGERHRPAPGVYGTVRIRLDTDALPGSLLGEGVDVPCHHHQAIDRLGSGMVASAWAQDGTIEAAWVPRRRFLVGVQWHPEVRDDPALFTALVKATG
;
A
#
# COMPACT_ATOMS: atom_id res chain seq x y z
N MET A 1 -25.46 -22.10 -11.71
CA MET A 1 -25.16 -20.76 -12.14
C MET A 1 -24.37 -20.11 -11.02
N MET A 2 -23.04 -20.03 -11.12
CA MET A 2 -22.25 -19.21 -10.20
C MET A 2 -22.66 -17.77 -10.49
N SER A 3 -23.06 -17.03 -9.46
CA SER A 3 -23.44 -15.62 -9.60
C SER A 3 -22.23 -14.85 -10.11
N ASP A 4 -22.42 -14.16 -11.23
CA ASP A 4 -21.42 -13.30 -11.86
C ASP A 4 -21.23 -11.98 -11.07
N VAL A 5 -21.16 -12.10 -9.73
CA VAL A 5 -21.00 -10.97 -8.82
C VAL A 5 -19.52 -10.64 -8.73
N ARG A 6 -19.14 -9.57 -9.38
CA ARG A 6 -17.76 -9.06 -9.33
C ARG A 6 -17.44 -8.54 -7.91
N PRO A 7 -16.27 -8.88 -7.35
CA PRO A 7 -15.92 -8.46 -5.99
C PRO A 7 -15.73 -6.95 -5.88
N LEU A 8 -16.19 -6.38 -4.76
CA LEU A 8 -16.03 -4.97 -4.41
C LEU A 8 -14.68 -4.75 -3.73
N ILE A 9 -13.80 -3.98 -4.35
CA ILE A 9 -12.46 -3.68 -3.84
C ILE A 9 -12.42 -2.23 -3.36
N GLY A 10 -12.27 -2.05 -2.05
CA GLY A 10 -12.08 -0.72 -1.45
C GLY A 10 -10.70 -0.16 -1.77
N LEU A 11 -10.65 1.10 -2.18
CA LEU A 11 -9.43 1.85 -2.47
C LEU A 11 -9.36 3.06 -1.54
N THR A 12 -8.38 3.13 -0.65
CA THR A 12 -8.23 4.31 0.21
C THR A 12 -7.80 5.53 -0.59
N ALA A 13 -8.43 6.68 -0.34
CA ALA A 13 -8.24 7.90 -1.10
C ALA A 13 -7.53 8.99 -0.27
N TYR A 14 -6.86 9.91 -0.96
CA TYR A 14 -6.29 11.12 -0.35
C TYR A 14 -7.40 12.12 -0.04
N ARG A 15 -7.18 12.97 0.97
CA ARG A 15 -7.88 14.24 1.11
C ARG A 15 -6.91 15.36 0.78
N THR A 16 -7.07 15.96 -0.37
CA THR A 16 -6.19 17.03 -0.85
C THR A 16 -6.98 18.08 -1.62
N HIS A 17 -6.40 19.28 -1.76
CA HIS A 17 -6.97 20.30 -2.62
C HIS A 17 -6.83 19.87 -4.08
N ALA A 18 -7.93 19.85 -4.80
CA ALA A 18 -7.97 19.56 -6.23
C ALA A 18 -8.65 20.71 -6.99
N ALA A 19 -8.23 20.89 -8.23
CA ALA A 19 -8.80 21.88 -9.15
C ALA A 19 -9.54 21.17 -10.29
N TRP A 20 -10.80 21.50 -10.52
CA TRP A 20 -11.58 21.02 -11.66
C TRP A 20 -12.65 22.04 -12.04
N GLY A 21 -12.83 22.30 -13.33
CA GLY A 21 -13.72 23.35 -13.82
C GLY A 21 -13.37 24.70 -13.17
N VAL A 22 -14.30 25.26 -12.43
CA VAL A 22 -14.13 26.54 -11.70
C VAL A 22 -13.82 26.34 -10.20
N TRP A 23 -13.71 25.12 -9.74
CA TRP A 23 -13.57 24.77 -8.31
C TRP A 23 -12.12 24.51 -7.94
N HIS A 24 -11.71 24.98 -6.76
CA HIS A 24 -10.48 24.62 -6.08
C HIS A 24 -10.78 24.39 -4.59
N THR A 25 -10.94 23.13 -4.18
CA THR A 25 -11.45 22.79 -2.84
C THR A 25 -10.91 21.41 -2.42
N PRO A 26 -10.95 21.06 -1.11
CA PRO A 26 -10.66 19.71 -0.65
C PRO A 26 -11.55 18.68 -1.36
N ALA A 27 -10.92 17.61 -1.84
CA ALA A 27 -11.59 16.50 -2.52
C ALA A 27 -11.00 15.16 -2.07
N ALA A 28 -11.79 14.10 -2.16
CA ALA A 28 -11.27 12.74 -2.13
C ALA A 28 -10.69 12.43 -3.52
N LEU A 29 -9.43 12.07 -3.59
CA LEU A 29 -8.70 11.90 -4.83
C LEU A 29 -7.82 10.66 -4.76
N LEU A 30 -7.76 9.92 -5.86
CA LEU A 30 -6.84 8.80 -6.06
C LEU A 30 -6.44 8.77 -7.55
N PRO A 31 -5.17 8.48 -7.91
CA PRO A 31 -4.81 8.24 -9.30
C PRO A 31 -5.68 7.16 -9.92
N HIS A 32 -6.20 7.43 -11.13
CA HIS A 32 -7.19 6.55 -11.77
C HIS A 32 -6.64 5.15 -12.05
N ALA A 33 -5.32 5.03 -12.22
CA ALA A 33 -4.63 3.77 -12.46
C ALA A 33 -4.95 2.66 -11.43
N TYR A 34 -5.18 3.00 -10.16
CA TYR A 34 -5.63 2.02 -9.16
C TYR A 34 -6.98 1.40 -9.53
N ALA A 35 -7.93 2.24 -9.95
CA ALA A 35 -9.27 1.78 -10.37
C ALA A 35 -9.22 0.99 -11.68
N ASP A 36 -8.37 1.40 -12.63
CA ASP A 36 -8.16 0.70 -13.89
C ASP A 36 -7.65 -0.71 -13.67
N HIS A 37 -6.62 -0.89 -12.82
CA HIS A 37 -6.08 -2.21 -12.51
C HIS A 37 -7.08 -3.12 -11.79
N VAL A 38 -7.86 -2.60 -10.84
CA VAL A 38 -8.93 -3.38 -10.19
C VAL A 38 -9.98 -3.81 -11.22
N THR A 39 -10.38 -2.92 -12.11
CA THR A 39 -11.35 -3.21 -13.17
C THR A 39 -10.82 -4.27 -14.14
N ALA A 40 -9.57 -4.12 -14.58
CA ALA A 40 -8.91 -5.09 -15.46
C ALA A 40 -8.75 -6.47 -14.81
N ALA A 41 -8.55 -6.51 -13.49
CA ALA A 41 -8.49 -7.75 -12.70
C ALA A 41 -9.87 -8.41 -12.48
N GLY A 42 -10.97 -7.78 -12.90
CA GLY A 42 -12.34 -8.29 -12.77
C GLY A 42 -13.08 -7.82 -11.50
N GLY A 43 -12.48 -6.96 -10.67
CA GLY A 43 -13.11 -6.34 -9.51
C GLY A 43 -13.96 -5.12 -9.86
N VAL A 44 -14.65 -4.58 -8.86
CA VAL A 44 -15.34 -3.29 -8.92
C VAL A 44 -14.65 -2.34 -7.93
N PRO A 45 -13.98 -1.28 -8.38
CA PRO A 45 -13.29 -0.36 -7.48
C PRO A 45 -14.28 0.55 -6.75
N VAL A 46 -14.10 0.71 -5.44
CA VAL A 46 -14.89 1.61 -4.60
C VAL A 46 -13.94 2.55 -3.86
N LEU A 47 -13.98 3.85 -4.15
CA LEU A 47 -13.19 4.83 -3.41
C LEU A 47 -13.69 4.96 -1.97
N LEU A 48 -12.75 4.93 -1.03
CA LEU A 48 -12.99 5.13 0.39
C LEU A 48 -12.40 6.49 0.81
N PRO A 49 -13.20 7.55 0.85
CA PRO A 49 -12.78 8.82 1.46
C PRO A 49 -12.38 8.62 2.92
N ILE A 50 -11.56 9.53 3.46
CA ILE A 50 -11.28 9.55 4.89
C ILE A 50 -12.61 9.73 5.65
N GLY A 51 -12.94 8.74 6.47
CA GLY A 51 -14.17 8.66 7.25
C GLY A 51 -13.90 8.69 8.76
N ALA A 52 -14.94 8.48 9.54
CA ALA A 52 -14.83 8.27 10.96
C ALA A 52 -14.38 6.83 11.26
N ASP A 53 -13.44 6.66 12.18
CA ASP A 53 -12.81 5.36 12.51
C ASP A 53 -13.82 4.32 13.00
N ASP A 54 -14.87 4.74 13.70
CA ASP A 54 -15.97 3.87 14.15
C ASP A 54 -16.82 3.31 13.00
N ALA A 55 -16.76 3.90 11.80
CA ALA A 55 -17.44 3.40 10.61
C ALA A 55 -16.67 2.28 9.88
N ALA A 56 -15.41 2.04 10.24
CA ALA A 56 -14.52 1.11 9.50
C ALA A 56 -15.10 -0.31 9.40
N GLN A 57 -15.64 -0.85 10.49
CA GLN A 57 -16.26 -2.19 10.49
C GLN A 57 -17.46 -2.27 9.54
N ALA A 58 -18.29 -1.21 9.48
CA ALA A 58 -19.44 -1.17 8.59
C ALA A 58 -19.04 -1.08 7.12
N VAL A 59 -17.92 -0.41 6.82
CA VAL A 59 -17.35 -0.34 5.46
C VAL A 59 -16.78 -1.71 5.07
N ILE A 60 -15.89 -2.27 5.88
CA ILE A 60 -15.22 -3.54 5.60
C ILE A 60 -16.22 -4.68 5.42
N SER A 61 -17.32 -4.72 6.18
CA SER A 61 -18.35 -5.75 6.04
C SER A 61 -19.10 -5.77 4.69
N ARG A 62 -18.85 -4.79 3.82
CA ARG A 62 -19.45 -4.65 2.49
C ARG A 62 -18.45 -4.79 1.35
N LEU A 63 -17.18 -5.03 1.67
CA LEU A 63 -16.10 -5.18 0.71
C LEU A 63 -15.64 -6.64 0.66
N ASP A 64 -15.13 -7.04 -0.49
CA ASP A 64 -14.50 -8.34 -0.70
C ASP A 64 -12.97 -8.26 -0.65
N GLY A 65 -12.40 -7.06 -0.81
CA GLY A 65 -10.96 -6.80 -0.69
C GLY A 65 -10.66 -5.33 -0.41
N LEU A 66 -9.44 -5.05 0.04
CA LEU A 66 -8.98 -3.71 0.39
C LEU A 66 -7.61 -3.41 -0.23
N ILE A 67 -7.47 -2.24 -0.83
CA ILE A 67 -6.17 -1.68 -1.24
C ILE A 67 -5.89 -0.44 -0.39
N LEU A 68 -4.80 -0.49 0.38
CA LEU A 68 -4.22 0.67 1.05
C LEU A 68 -3.27 1.35 0.08
N SER A 69 -3.62 2.52 -0.39
CA SER A 69 -2.89 3.25 -1.42
C SER A 69 -1.62 3.93 -0.90
N GLY A 70 -0.75 4.35 -1.81
CA GLY A 70 0.41 5.20 -1.53
C GLY A 70 0.03 6.54 -0.86
N GLY A 71 1.01 7.40 -0.60
CA GLY A 71 0.75 8.72 -0.02
C GLY A 71 1.89 9.27 0.84
N PRO A 72 1.64 10.36 1.59
CA PRO A 72 2.64 10.98 2.45
C PRO A 72 2.98 10.09 3.66
N ASP A 73 4.00 10.51 4.40
CA ASP A 73 4.53 9.78 5.54
C ASP A 73 3.48 9.46 6.62
N ILE A 74 3.70 8.33 7.30
CA ILE A 74 2.94 7.97 8.51
C ILE A 74 3.51 8.75 9.70
N GLU A 75 2.64 9.21 10.61
CA GLU A 75 3.08 9.90 11.83
C GLU A 75 4.11 9.07 12.61
N PRO A 76 5.31 9.60 12.87
CA PRO A 76 6.39 8.87 13.56
C PRO A 76 6.00 8.37 14.95
N VAL A 77 5.13 9.08 15.67
CA VAL A 77 4.64 8.65 16.98
C VAL A 77 3.92 7.29 16.94
N ARG A 78 3.35 6.90 15.79
CA ARG A 78 2.63 5.63 15.62
C ARG A 78 3.55 4.41 15.68
N TYR A 79 4.84 4.59 15.43
CA TYR A 79 5.87 3.55 15.59
C TYR A 79 6.94 3.91 16.60
N GLY A 80 6.61 4.83 17.53
CA GLY A 80 7.45 5.17 18.70
C GLY A 80 8.68 6.01 18.39
N ALA A 81 8.71 6.72 17.25
CA ALA A 81 9.82 7.56 16.83
C ALA A 81 9.53 9.05 17.02
N ALA A 82 10.58 9.86 17.20
CA ALA A 82 10.51 11.30 17.03
C ALA A 82 10.53 11.64 15.52
N PRO A 83 9.92 12.77 15.09
CA PRO A 83 9.98 13.17 13.70
C PRO A 83 11.42 13.45 13.24
N ASP A 84 11.77 12.92 12.07
CA ASP A 84 13.01 13.24 11.36
C ASP A 84 12.90 14.62 10.72
N PRO A 85 13.99 15.43 10.60
CA PRO A 85 13.96 16.72 9.91
C PRO A 85 13.52 16.67 8.45
N PHE A 86 13.68 15.52 7.78
CA PHE A 86 13.29 15.29 6.39
C PHE A 86 11.92 14.59 6.26
N ALA A 87 11.25 14.28 7.38
CA ALA A 87 9.92 13.68 7.34
C ALA A 87 8.92 14.61 6.66
N GLU A 88 8.11 14.06 5.75
CA GLU A 88 7.03 14.80 5.11
C GLU A 88 5.86 14.99 6.08
N ARG A 89 5.01 15.99 5.77
CA ARG A 89 3.83 16.24 6.59
C ARG A 89 2.86 15.07 6.50
N SER A 90 2.70 14.34 7.60
CA SER A 90 1.73 13.27 7.75
C SER A 90 0.27 13.77 7.75
N GLN A 91 -0.65 12.86 7.52
CA GLN A 91 -2.11 13.09 7.61
C GLN A 91 -2.69 12.20 8.72
N ALA A 92 -2.70 12.73 9.95
CA ALA A 92 -3.10 11.98 11.15
C ALA A 92 -4.50 11.36 11.07
N ASP A 93 -5.44 12.07 10.46
CA ASP A 93 -6.81 11.59 10.24
C ASP A 93 -6.86 10.43 9.22
N ARG A 94 -6.03 10.48 8.17
CA ARG A 94 -5.88 9.38 7.22
C ARG A 94 -5.22 8.16 7.89
N ASP A 95 -4.18 8.38 8.68
CA ASP A 95 -3.51 7.32 9.42
C ASP A 95 -4.49 6.61 10.36
N THR A 96 -5.32 7.38 11.09
CA THR A 96 -6.34 6.82 12.00
C THR A 96 -7.39 6.02 11.25
N TRP A 97 -7.94 6.59 10.18
CA TRP A 97 -8.95 5.95 9.34
C TRP A 97 -8.45 4.66 8.70
N GLU A 98 -7.30 4.70 8.04
CA GLU A 98 -6.74 3.53 7.37
C GLU A 98 -6.28 2.46 8.36
N THR A 99 -5.80 2.84 9.56
CA THR A 99 -5.56 1.89 10.65
C THR A 99 -6.83 1.17 11.06
N ALA A 100 -7.95 1.90 11.23
CA ALA A 100 -9.22 1.29 11.59
C ALA A 100 -9.73 0.34 10.49
N LEU A 101 -9.63 0.72 9.21
CA LEU A 101 -9.96 -0.14 8.07
C LEU A 101 -9.11 -1.42 8.07
N LEU A 102 -7.80 -1.29 8.23
CA LEU A 102 -6.88 -2.43 8.26
C LEU A 102 -7.20 -3.37 9.41
N MET A 103 -7.40 -2.85 10.62
CA MET A 103 -7.71 -3.68 11.78
C MET A 103 -9.04 -4.43 11.60
N ALA A 104 -10.07 -3.79 11.05
CA ALA A 104 -11.33 -4.45 10.71
C ALA A 104 -11.14 -5.52 9.62
N ALA A 105 -10.33 -5.24 8.58
CA ALA A 105 -10.00 -6.19 7.53
C ALA A 105 -9.25 -7.42 8.08
N LEU A 106 -8.30 -7.21 8.99
CA LEU A 106 -7.57 -8.30 9.66
C LEU A 106 -8.48 -9.17 10.53
N GLN A 107 -9.48 -8.58 11.20
CA GLN A 107 -10.48 -9.34 11.96
C GLN A 107 -11.38 -10.20 11.07
N ALA A 108 -11.72 -9.71 9.88
CA ALA A 108 -12.55 -10.40 8.90
C ALA A 108 -11.77 -11.36 7.98
N ASP A 109 -10.44 -11.47 8.13
CA ASP A 109 -9.53 -12.13 7.18
C ASP A 109 -9.76 -11.70 5.72
N LEU A 110 -10.11 -10.42 5.54
CA LEU A 110 -10.33 -9.82 4.22
C LEU A 110 -8.98 -9.70 3.48
N PRO A 111 -8.91 -10.03 2.18
CA PRO A 111 -7.73 -9.80 1.36
C PRO A 111 -7.31 -8.33 1.34
N VAL A 112 -6.01 -8.07 1.62
CA VAL A 112 -5.44 -6.71 1.65
C VAL A 112 -4.17 -6.62 0.82
N LEU A 113 -4.09 -5.60 -0.03
CA LEU A 113 -2.88 -5.17 -0.73
C LEU A 113 -2.45 -3.79 -0.22
N GLY A 114 -1.24 -3.67 0.32
CA GLY A 114 -0.63 -2.38 0.67
C GLY A 114 0.34 -1.92 -0.42
N ILE A 115 0.20 -0.69 -0.90
CA ILE A 115 1.08 -0.12 -1.93
C ILE A 115 1.82 1.08 -1.33
N CYS A 116 3.16 1.06 -1.39
CA CYS A 116 4.08 2.07 -0.89
C CYS A 116 3.77 2.41 0.59
N ARG A 117 3.16 3.57 0.87
CA ARG A 117 2.70 3.90 2.22
C ARG A 117 1.76 2.83 2.81
N GLY A 118 0.96 2.15 1.99
CA GLY A 118 0.08 1.07 2.44
C GLY A 118 0.84 -0.11 3.04
N LEU A 119 1.98 -0.52 2.48
CA LEU A 119 2.87 -1.50 3.09
C LEU A 119 3.41 -1.00 4.43
N GLN A 120 3.85 0.26 4.48
CA GLN A 120 4.39 0.87 5.70
C GLN A 120 3.34 0.91 6.81
N LEU A 121 2.08 1.24 6.48
CA LEU A 121 0.97 1.22 7.43
C LEU A 121 0.70 -0.19 7.97
N ILE A 122 0.68 -1.21 7.11
CA ILE A 122 0.56 -2.62 7.54
C ILE A 122 1.67 -2.95 8.54
N ASN A 123 2.91 -2.58 8.21
CA ASN A 123 4.07 -2.83 9.07
C ASN A 123 3.91 -2.16 10.45
N VAL A 124 3.57 -0.88 10.47
CA VAL A 124 3.39 -0.10 11.71
C VAL A 124 2.24 -0.65 12.55
N CYS A 125 1.10 -0.96 11.95
CA CYS A 125 -0.05 -1.55 12.65
C CYS A 125 0.25 -2.91 13.27
N LEU A 126 1.20 -3.66 12.72
CA LEU A 126 1.67 -4.93 13.25
C LEU A 126 2.88 -4.76 14.20
N GLY A 127 3.22 -3.53 14.59
CA GLY A 127 4.26 -3.20 15.58
C GLY A 127 5.66 -3.10 15.00
N GLY A 128 5.81 -2.94 13.68
CA GLY A 128 7.07 -2.65 13.00
C GLY A 128 7.48 -1.18 13.10
N THR A 129 8.68 -0.85 12.58
CA THR A 129 9.23 0.51 12.52
C THR A 129 9.67 0.88 11.11
N LEU A 130 9.89 2.17 10.87
CA LEU A 130 10.28 2.70 9.56
C LEU A 130 11.60 3.48 9.67
N HIS A 131 12.46 3.35 8.65
CA HIS A 131 13.45 4.36 8.30
C HIS A 131 12.71 5.57 7.74
N GLN A 132 12.91 6.73 8.36
CA GLN A 132 12.19 7.96 7.98
C GLN A 132 12.82 8.65 6.77
N HIS A 133 14.12 8.40 6.51
CA HIS A 133 14.84 9.03 5.40
C HIS A 133 15.89 8.08 4.82
N LEU A 134 15.53 7.37 3.75
CA LEU A 134 16.45 6.44 3.06
C LEU A 134 17.70 7.08 2.45
N PRO A 135 17.68 8.34 1.94
CA PRO A 135 18.90 8.98 1.43
C PRO A 135 20.06 9.06 2.42
N ASP A 136 19.80 8.96 3.73
CA ASP A 136 20.85 8.85 4.75
C ASP A 136 21.52 7.47 4.76
N LEU A 137 20.93 6.49 4.09
CA LEU A 137 21.48 5.15 3.91
C LEU A 137 22.12 5.01 2.52
N ALA A 138 23.17 4.23 2.41
CA ALA A 138 23.89 4.05 1.15
C ALA A 138 22.96 3.50 0.04
N GLY A 139 22.79 4.26 -1.05
CA GLY A 139 21.96 3.88 -2.19
C GLY A 139 20.48 4.30 -2.10
N GLY A 140 20.06 4.85 -0.96
CA GLY A 140 18.64 5.20 -0.72
C GLY A 140 18.08 6.27 -1.66
N GLU A 141 18.92 7.11 -2.27
CA GLU A 141 18.49 8.13 -3.23
C GLU A 141 17.88 7.55 -4.52
N ARG A 142 18.13 6.28 -4.83
CA ARG A 142 17.59 5.61 -6.04
C ARG A 142 16.09 5.38 -5.96
N HIS A 143 15.55 5.29 -4.76
CA HIS A 143 14.13 5.03 -4.52
C HIS A 143 13.26 6.26 -4.78
N ARG A 144 13.88 7.47 -4.78
CA ARG A 144 13.20 8.74 -5.06
C ARG A 144 14.17 9.74 -5.69
N PRO A 145 14.42 9.63 -7.02
CA PRO A 145 15.42 10.47 -7.67
C PRO A 145 15.05 11.95 -7.69
N ALA A 146 13.77 12.28 -7.76
CA ALA A 146 13.25 13.65 -7.67
C ALA A 146 11.75 13.66 -7.33
N PRO A 147 11.19 14.76 -6.81
CA PRO A 147 9.75 14.89 -6.59
C PRO A 147 8.95 14.64 -7.88
N GLY A 148 7.94 13.76 -7.80
CA GLY A 148 7.07 13.41 -8.94
C GLY A 148 7.75 12.55 -10.03
N VAL A 149 8.96 12.06 -9.80
CA VAL A 149 9.68 11.20 -10.75
C VAL A 149 9.87 9.82 -10.14
N TYR A 150 9.37 8.79 -10.82
CA TYR A 150 9.63 7.41 -10.43
C TYR A 150 11.06 7.01 -10.79
N GLY A 151 11.79 6.48 -9.81
CA GLY A 151 13.03 5.76 -10.05
C GLY A 151 12.75 4.35 -10.56
N THR A 152 13.72 3.73 -11.23
CA THR A 152 13.68 2.30 -11.57
C THR A 152 14.65 1.57 -10.66
N VAL A 153 14.14 0.64 -9.85
CA VAL A 153 14.92 -0.15 -8.92
C VAL A 153 14.83 -1.61 -9.28
N ARG A 154 15.99 -2.26 -9.42
CA ARG A 154 16.05 -3.72 -9.57
C ARG A 154 15.85 -4.37 -8.22
N ILE A 155 14.84 -5.23 -8.10
CA ILE A 155 14.57 -6.00 -6.88
C ILE A 155 14.77 -7.50 -7.12
N ARG A 156 15.16 -8.20 -6.05
CA ARG A 156 15.18 -9.65 -5.96
C ARG A 156 13.99 -10.10 -5.13
N LEU A 157 13.28 -11.13 -5.55
CA LEU A 157 12.13 -11.67 -4.87
C LEU A 157 12.35 -13.14 -4.45
N ASP A 158 11.74 -13.51 -3.34
CA ASP A 158 11.60 -14.89 -2.92
C ASP A 158 10.44 -15.54 -3.70
N THR A 159 10.74 -16.50 -4.57
CA THR A 159 9.75 -17.16 -5.43
C THR A 159 8.81 -18.11 -4.69
N ASP A 160 9.14 -18.51 -3.47
CA ASP A 160 8.29 -19.33 -2.61
C ASP A 160 7.29 -18.50 -1.79
N ALA A 161 7.39 -17.16 -1.90
CA ALA A 161 6.59 -16.18 -1.18
C ALA A 161 5.82 -15.24 -2.10
N LEU A 162 4.78 -14.57 -1.59
CA LEU A 162 4.15 -13.44 -2.29
C LEU A 162 5.00 -12.16 -2.08
N PRO A 163 5.22 -11.37 -3.14
CA PRO A 163 4.69 -11.49 -4.50
C PRO A 163 5.61 -12.26 -5.47
N GLY A 164 6.71 -12.84 -5.02
CA GLY A 164 7.71 -13.47 -5.90
C GLY A 164 7.17 -14.64 -6.71
N SER A 165 6.25 -15.44 -6.14
CA SER A 165 5.55 -16.51 -6.86
C SER A 165 4.71 -16.03 -8.05
N LEU A 166 4.41 -14.72 -8.13
CA LEU A 166 3.67 -14.10 -9.23
C LEU A 166 4.61 -13.42 -10.24
N LEU A 167 5.72 -12.84 -9.77
CA LEU A 167 6.57 -11.94 -10.53
C LEU A 167 7.92 -12.56 -10.93
N GLY A 168 8.30 -13.73 -10.35
CA GLY A 168 9.58 -14.39 -10.57
C GLY A 168 10.70 -13.84 -9.66
N GLU A 169 11.95 -14.27 -9.90
CA GLU A 169 13.09 -13.98 -9.03
C GLU A 169 13.54 -12.53 -9.02
N GLY A 170 13.29 -11.77 -10.08
CA GLY A 170 13.76 -10.40 -10.16
C GLY A 170 13.07 -9.58 -11.23
N VAL A 171 12.75 -8.35 -10.86
CA VAL A 171 12.03 -7.42 -11.73
C VAL A 171 12.52 -5.99 -11.48
N ASP A 172 12.43 -5.14 -12.50
CA ASP A 172 12.63 -3.70 -12.37
C ASP A 172 11.30 -3.06 -12.01
N VAL A 173 11.25 -2.27 -10.93
CA VAL A 173 10.02 -1.69 -10.40
C VAL A 173 10.10 -0.17 -10.28
N PRO A 174 8.98 0.55 -10.48
CA PRO A 174 8.93 2.00 -10.29
C PRO A 174 8.83 2.32 -8.80
N CYS A 175 9.80 3.07 -8.27
CA CYS A 175 9.86 3.50 -6.88
C CYS A 175 9.74 5.02 -6.77
N HIS A 176 8.99 5.48 -5.78
CA HIS A 176 8.93 6.88 -5.39
C HIS A 176 8.67 6.97 -3.88
N HIS A 177 9.67 6.60 -3.08
CA HIS A 177 9.59 6.63 -1.62
C HIS A 177 10.94 6.99 -1.00
N HIS A 178 10.91 7.74 0.10
CA HIS A 178 12.09 8.04 0.90
C HIS A 178 12.03 7.38 2.29
N GLN A 179 10.93 6.73 2.61
CA GLN A 179 10.77 5.89 3.79
C GLN A 179 10.71 4.41 3.40
N ALA A 180 11.11 3.52 4.30
CA ALA A 180 11.01 2.08 4.13
C ALA A 180 10.90 1.37 5.48
N ILE A 181 10.62 0.06 5.45
CA ILE A 181 10.62 -0.78 6.65
C ILE A 181 12.05 -0.83 7.25
N ASP A 182 12.15 -0.51 8.54
CA ASP A 182 13.33 -0.75 9.37
C ASP A 182 13.22 -2.11 10.07
N ARG A 183 12.20 -2.29 10.90
CA ARG A 183 11.90 -3.56 11.57
C ARG A 183 10.51 -4.04 11.19
N LEU A 184 10.43 -5.31 10.79
CA LEU A 184 9.15 -5.95 10.43
C LEU A 184 8.21 -6.05 11.63
N GLY A 185 6.93 -5.84 11.35
CA GLY A 185 5.84 -6.10 12.26
C GLY A 185 5.62 -7.59 12.53
N SER A 186 4.87 -7.88 13.58
CA SER A 186 4.62 -9.25 14.04
C SER A 186 3.95 -10.10 12.96
N GLY A 187 4.53 -11.24 12.64
CA GLY A 187 4.04 -12.20 11.67
C GLY A 187 4.29 -11.83 10.20
N MET A 188 4.88 -10.67 9.93
CA MET A 188 5.33 -10.30 8.59
C MET A 188 6.64 -10.99 8.23
N VAL A 189 6.78 -11.34 6.97
CA VAL A 189 8.00 -11.92 6.38
C VAL A 189 8.37 -11.07 5.15
N ALA A 190 9.61 -10.58 5.10
CA ALA A 190 10.12 -9.90 3.92
C ALA A 190 10.24 -10.89 2.75
N SER A 191 9.85 -10.46 1.56
CA SER A 191 9.81 -11.31 0.37
C SER A 191 10.38 -10.65 -0.89
N ALA A 192 10.77 -9.37 -0.81
CA ALA A 192 11.55 -8.72 -1.87
C ALA A 192 12.52 -7.69 -1.28
N TRP A 193 13.66 -7.52 -1.96
CA TRP A 193 14.73 -6.62 -1.54
C TRP A 193 15.36 -5.92 -2.73
N ALA A 194 15.64 -4.62 -2.57
CA ALA A 194 16.51 -3.87 -3.47
C ALA A 194 17.99 -4.27 -3.25
N GLN A 195 18.88 -3.82 -4.15
CA GLN A 195 20.31 -4.13 -4.08
C GLN A 195 21.00 -3.54 -2.84
N ASP A 196 20.48 -2.44 -2.30
CA ASP A 196 20.98 -1.78 -1.07
C ASP A 196 20.45 -2.45 0.21
N GLY A 197 19.64 -3.50 0.08
CA GLY A 197 19.04 -4.22 1.21
C GLY A 197 17.69 -3.70 1.66
N THR A 198 17.18 -2.62 1.08
CA THR A 198 15.85 -2.09 1.38
C THR A 198 14.78 -3.16 1.14
N ILE A 199 13.90 -3.35 2.12
CA ILE A 199 12.75 -4.26 1.99
C ILE A 199 11.72 -3.63 1.06
N GLU A 200 11.50 -4.30 -0.07
CA GLU A 200 10.59 -3.83 -1.11
C GLU A 200 9.23 -4.55 -1.09
N ALA A 201 9.15 -5.73 -0.46
CA ALA A 201 7.86 -6.37 -0.20
C ALA A 201 7.91 -7.18 1.09
N ALA A 202 6.73 -7.29 1.71
CA ALA A 202 6.50 -8.18 2.83
C ALA A 202 5.06 -8.70 2.80
N TRP A 203 4.85 -9.88 3.39
CA TRP A 203 3.56 -10.54 3.45
C TRP A 203 3.36 -11.26 4.78
N VAL A 204 2.12 -11.70 5.04
CA VAL A 204 1.80 -12.50 6.23
C VAL A 204 1.32 -13.88 5.80
N PRO A 205 2.15 -14.94 5.90
CA PRO A 205 1.84 -16.28 5.37
C PRO A 205 0.58 -16.93 5.92
N ARG A 206 0.14 -16.55 7.12
CA ARG A 206 -1.03 -17.12 7.81
C ARG A 206 -2.35 -16.46 7.45
N ARG A 207 -2.34 -15.46 6.56
CA ARG A 207 -3.53 -14.74 6.09
C ARG A 207 -3.90 -15.20 4.69
N ARG A 208 -5.18 -15.15 4.36
CA ARG A 208 -5.68 -15.45 3.01
C ARG A 208 -4.90 -14.67 1.94
N PHE A 209 -4.78 -13.36 2.13
CA PHE A 209 -3.96 -12.47 1.32
C PHE A 209 -3.67 -11.19 2.10
N LEU A 210 -2.49 -11.06 2.65
CA LEU A 210 -2.01 -9.83 3.26
C LEU A 210 -0.60 -9.59 2.73
N VAL A 211 -0.51 -8.76 1.70
CA VAL A 211 0.71 -8.47 0.94
C VAL A 211 0.90 -6.98 0.85
N GLY A 212 2.12 -6.53 1.03
CA GLY A 212 2.48 -5.15 0.78
C GLY A 212 3.73 -5.05 -0.09
N VAL A 213 3.73 -4.06 -0.99
CA VAL A 213 4.85 -3.73 -1.86
C VAL A 213 5.25 -2.27 -1.69
N GLN A 214 6.56 -1.97 -1.69
CA GLN A 214 7.05 -0.62 -1.49
C GLN A 214 7.04 0.20 -2.77
N TRP A 215 7.16 -0.46 -3.92
CA TRP A 215 7.05 0.16 -5.24
C TRP A 215 5.60 0.47 -5.63
N HIS A 216 5.43 1.07 -6.80
CA HIS A 216 4.13 1.48 -7.34
C HIS A 216 3.69 0.58 -8.51
N PRO A 217 3.03 -0.57 -8.26
CA PRO A 217 2.57 -1.47 -9.32
C PRO A 217 1.50 -0.84 -10.21
N GLU A 218 0.74 0.15 -9.69
CA GLU A 218 -0.32 0.83 -10.42
C GLU A 218 0.17 1.68 -11.60
N VAL A 219 1.47 2.00 -11.66
CA VAL A 219 2.04 2.75 -12.80
C VAL A 219 2.71 1.83 -13.83
N ARG A 220 2.60 0.50 -13.65
CA ARG A 220 3.08 -0.51 -14.60
C ARG A 220 1.91 -1.07 -15.41
N ASP A 221 2.22 -1.60 -16.57
CA ASP A 221 1.30 -2.41 -17.37
C ASP A 221 1.39 -3.90 -16.94
N ASP A 222 1.28 -4.17 -15.63
CA ASP A 222 1.35 -5.51 -15.04
C ASP A 222 0.29 -5.65 -13.93
N PRO A 223 -0.83 -6.33 -14.21
CA PRO A 223 -1.95 -6.46 -13.28
C PRO A 223 -1.77 -7.59 -12.26
N ALA A 224 -0.61 -8.27 -12.20
CA ALA A 224 -0.44 -9.52 -11.45
C ALA A 224 -0.88 -9.40 -9.98
N LEU A 225 -0.47 -8.35 -9.27
CA LEU A 225 -0.81 -8.14 -7.86
C LEU A 225 -2.31 -7.85 -7.67
N PHE A 226 -2.90 -7.03 -8.52
CA PHE A 226 -4.33 -6.72 -8.49
C PHE A 226 -5.17 -7.95 -8.82
N THR A 227 -4.74 -8.73 -9.81
CA THR A 227 -5.37 -10.01 -10.16
C THR A 227 -5.29 -11.02 -9.01
N ALA A 228 -4.15 -11.09 -8.32
CA ALA A 228 -3.99 -11.97 -7.17
C ALA A 228 -4.89 -11.57 -6.00
N LEU A 229 -4.99 -10.26 -5.70
CA LEU A 229 -5.93 -9.74 -4.70
C LEU A 229 -7.38 -10.12 -5.05
N VAL A 230 -7.82 -9.85 -6.29
CA VAL A 230 -9.20 -10.14 -6.74
C VAL A 230 -9.48 -11.64 -6.69
N LYS A 231 -8.53 -12.50 -7.07
CA LYS A 231 -8.69 -13.97 -6.95
C LYS A 231 -8.78 -14.43 -5.50
N ALA A 232 -8.13 -13.73 -4.58
CA ALA A 232 -8.17 -14.09 -3.16
C ALA A 232 -9.52 -13.75 -2.47
N THR A 233 -10.44 -13.06 -3.15
CA THR A 233 -11.77 -12.73 -2.61
C THR A 233 -12.77 -13.87 -2.74
N GLY A 234 -12.50 -14.87 -3.59
CA GLY A 234 -13.40 -15.99 -3.92
C GLY A 234 -13.12 -17.29 -3.21
#